data_791aff26f9d1c2aac2fb436f033ebf07
#
_entry.id   791aff26f9d1c2aac2fb436f033ebf07
#
_cell.length_a   1.000
_cell.length_b   1.000
_cell.length_c   1.000
_cell.angle_alpha   90.00
_cell.angle_beta   90.00
_cell.angle_gamma   90.00
#
_symmetry.space_group_name_H-M   'P 1'
#
loop_
_entity.id
_entity.type
_entity.pdbx_description
1 polymer ?
#
loop_
_entity_poly.entity_id
_entity_poly.type
_entity_poly.pdbx_seq_one_letter_code
_entity_poly.pdbx_strand_id
1 'polypeptide(L)'
;IMSKQNKENTQSFMNNVTIILISQVLVKVLGMVYRIVITNIDGFGDEGLGFYNVGFQIYTLLLAISSVGIPNAISKMVSERVALDDYKGAHKIFKTALLLFSIIGLVTTAVLFFGADIFAQHIIKIDGSQYVMRALAPSLFFVCVSSVIRGYFTGMKNMKATSNSQVLEQILKCTLTIVFVYLSIGLAPAIMASW
;
A
#
# COMPACT_ATOMS: atom_id res chain seq x y z
N ILE A 1 33.19 -27.22 -11.22
CA ILE A 1 31.70 -27.34 -11.31
C ILE A 1 31.05 -26.43 -10.25
N MET A 2 31.49 -26.44 -8.97
CA MET A 2 30.93 -25.57 -7.89
C MET A 2 31.06 -24.06 -8.17
N SER A 3 32.10 -23.60 -8.84
CA SER A 3 32.29 -22.15 -9.12
C SER A 3 31.30 -21.60 -10.17
N LYS A 4 30.88 -22.43 -11.12
CA LYS A 4 29.94 -22.04 -12.19
C LYS A 4 28.50 -21.93 -11.66
N GLN A 5 28.10 -22.87 -10.82
CA GLN A 5 26.78 -22.88 -10.18
C GLN A 5 26.61 -21.72 -9.17
N ASN A 6 27.70 -21.34 -8.49
CA ASN A 6 27.68 -20.20 -7.59
C ASN A 6 27.56 -18.86 -8.35
N LYS A 7 28.20 -18.74 -9.52
CA LYS A 7 28.07 -17.58 -10.41
C LYS A 7 26.66 -17.45 -10.99
N GLU A 8 26.04 -18.53 -11.44
CA GLU A 8 24.69 -18.54 -11.97
C GLU A 8 23.65 -18.16 -10.90
N ASN A 9 23.80 -18.68 -9.69
CA ASN A 9 22.94 -18.32 -8.56
C ASN A 9 23.08 -16.83 -8.17
N THR A 10 24.31 -16.31 -8.15
CA THR A 10 24.57 -14.90 -7.87
C THR A 10 24.00 -14.00 -8.96
N GLN A 11 24.14 -14.38 -10.23
CA GLN A 11 23.61 -13.62 -11.35
C GLN A 11 22.09 -13.60 -11.39
N SER A 12 21.44 -14.73 -11.08
CA SER A 12 19.98 -14.83 -10.92
C SER A 12 19.48 -13.97 -9.75
N PHE A 13 20.19 -13.96 -8.63
CA PHE A 13 19.89 -13.11 -7.49
C PHE A 13 20.01 -11.63 -7.86
N MET A 14 21.10 -11.22 -8.48
CA MET A 14 21.31 -9.83 -8.92
C MET A 14 20.24 -9.37 -9.90
N ASN A 15 19.86 -10.20 -10.86
CA ASN A 15 18.78 -9.89 -11.79
C ASN A 15 17.44 -9.68 -11.06
N ASN A 16 17.12 -10.50 -10.06
CA ASN A 16 15.91 -10.35 -9.27
C ASN A 16 15.90 -9.07 -8.44
N VAL A 17 17.04 -8.71 -7.84
CA VAL A 17 17.21 -7.44 -7.10
C VAL A 17 17.04 -6.24 -8.04
N THR A 18 17.66 -6.30 -9.23
CA THR A 18 17.57 -5.24 -10.25
C THR A 18 16.10 -5.03 -10.68
N ILE A 19 15.33 -6.10 -10.89
CA ILE A 19 13.91 -6.02 -11.23
C ILE A 19 13.12 -5.27 -10.15
N ILE A 20 13.37 -5.57 -8.86
CA ILE A 20 12.72 -4.87 -7.75
C ILE A 20 13.09 -3.38 -7.76
N LEU A 21 14.37 -3.05 -7.92
CA LEU A 21 14.83 -1.65 -7.93
C LEU A 21 14.20 -0.86 -9.07
N ILE A 22 14.17 -1.41 -10.28
CA ILE A 22 13.52 -0.78 -11.44
C ILE A 22 12.02 -0.59 -11.18
N SER A 23 11.35 -1.61 -10.65
CA SER A 23 9.92 -1.52 -10.31
C SER A 23 9.64 -0.44 -9.26
N GLN A 24 10.49 -0.31 -8.25
CA GLN A 24 10.38 0.74 -7.23
C GLN A 24 10.54 2.15 -7.82
N VAL A 25 11.49 2.33 -8.75
CA VAL A 25 11.67 3.60 -9.46
C VAL A 25 10.45 3.93 -10.31
N LEU A 26 9.95 2.96 -11.07
CA LEU A 26 8.74 3.13 -11.89
C LEU A 26 7.51 3.52 -11.04
N VAL A 27 7.29 2.84 -9.92
CA VAL A 27 6.20 3.16 -8.97
C VAL A 27 6.32 4.59 -8.45
N LYS A 28 7.52 5.06 -8.11
CA LYS A 28 7.76 6.42 -7.64
C LYS A 28 7.53 7.47 -8.74
N VAL A 29 8.02 7.20 -9.95
CA VAL A 29 7.80 8.10 -11.11
C VAL A 29 6.31 8.21 -11.45
N LEU A 30 5.60 7.08 -11.50
CA LEU A 30 4.15 7.07 -11.71
C LEU A 30 3.41 7.85 -10.61
N GLY A 31 3.81 7.67 -9.34
CA GLY A 31 3.25 8.42 -8.21
C GLY A 31 3.50 9.93 -8.29
N MET A 32 4.67 10.36 -8.80
CA MET A 32 4.99 11.77 -9.01
C MET A 32 4.16 12.37 -10.15
N VAL A 33 4.09 11.70 -11.29
CA VAL A 33 3.26 12.14 -12.44
C VAL A 33 1.80 12.28 -12.02
N TYR A 34 1.27 11.28 -11.33
CA TYR A 34 -0.07 11.28 -10.78
C TYR A 34 -0.32 12.50 -9.87
N ARG A 35 0.62 12.83 -8.98
CA ARG A 35 0.49 13.96 -8.05
C ARG A 35 0.46 15.29 -8.80
N ILE A 36 1.32 15.46 -9.82
CA ILE A 36 1.33 16.65 -10.67
C ILE A 36 -0.01 16.82 -11.38
N VAL A 37 -0.57 15.75 -11.95
CA VAL A 37 -1.86 15.80 -12.65
C VAL A 37 -2.97 16.25 -11.71
N ILE A 38 -3.08 15.68 -10.50
CA ILE A 38 -4.12 16.05 -9.54
C ILE A 38 -3.98 17.48 -9.03
N THR A 39 -2.75 17.95 -8.79
CA THR A 39 -2.50 19.30 -8.29
C THR A 39 -2.89 20.37 -9.32
N ASN A 40 -2.83 20.06 -10.61
CA ASN A 40 -3.18 20.97 -11.70
C ASN A 40 -4.67 20.91 -12.12
N ILE A 41 -5.51 20.15 -11.42
CA ILE A 41 -6.95 20.10 -11.69
C ILE A 41 -7.62 21.28 -11.00
N ASP A 42 -8.24 22.17 -11.77
CA ASP A 42 -9.06 23.28 -11.26
C ASP A 42 -10.19 22.76 -10.37
N GLY A 43 -10.32 23.31 -9.15
CA GLY A 43 -11.35 22.92 -8.19
C GLY A 43 -10.90 22.00 -7.05
N PHE A 44 -9.70 21.39 -7.13
CA PHE A 44 -9.15 20.64 -5.99
C PHE A 44 -8.36 21.54 -5.02
N GLY A 45 -7.76 22.63 -5.51
CA GLY A 45 -7.15 23.74 -4.78
C GLY A 45 -6.20 23.38 -3.63
N ASP A 46 -5.59 24.40 -3.03
CA ASP A 46 -4.68 24.27 -1.90
C ASP A 46 -5.40 23.80 -0.62
N GLU A 47 -6.67 24.15 -0.44
CA GLU A 47 -7.47 23.73 0.72
C GLU A 47 -7.75 22.22 0.70
N GLY A 48 -8.17 21.66 -0.43
CA GLY A 48 -8.41 20.22 -0.59
C GLY A 48 -7.16 19.38 -0.37
N LEU A 49 -6.01 19.85 -0.87
CA LEU A 49 -4.70 19.26 -0.60
C LEU A 49 -4.32 19.34 0.88
N GLY A 50 -4.67 20.43 1.56
CA GLY A 50 -4.45 20.59 3.00
C GLY A 50 -5.20 19.53 3.80
N PHE A 51 -6.50 19.37 3.59
CA PHE A 51 -7.33 18.35 4.27
C PHE A 51 -6.84 16.93 3.99
N TYR A 52 -6.49 16.64 2.73
CA TYR A 52 -5.96 15.35 2.34
C TYR A 52 -4.63 15.04 3.04
N ASN A 53 -3.67 15.97 3.02
CA ASN A 53 -2.35 15.75 3.61
C ASN A 53 -2.44 15.47 5.12
N VAL A 54 -3.30 16.18 5.83
CA VAL A 54 -3.49 16.02 7.26
C VAL A 54 -4.16 14.68 7.59
N GLY A 55 -5.23 14.32 6.88
CA GLY A 55 -5.87 13.01 7.04
C GLY A 55 -4.92 11.86 6.68
N PHE A 56 -4.08 12.05 5.66
CA PHE A 56 -3.07 11.10 5.25
C PHE A 56 -1.93 10.91 6.26
N GLN A 57 -1.60 11.91 7.07
CA GLN A 57 -0.60 11.76 8.14
C GLN A 57 -1.07 10.77 9.21
N ILE A 58 -2.31 10.87 9.69
CA ILE A 58 -2.87 9.92 10.66
C ILE A 58 -2.96 8.52 10.05
N TYR A 59 -3.43 8.42 8.81
CA TYR A 59 -3.43 7.16 8.08
C TYR A 59 -2.04 6.52 8.02
N THR A 60 -1.01 7.30 7.68
CA THR A 60 0.38 6.83 7.58
C THR A 60 0.94 6.38 8.92
N LEU A 61 0.58 7.06 10.01
CA LEU A 61 0.96 6.69 11.37
C LEU A 61 0.38 5.31 11.74
N LEU A 62 -0.91 5.11 11.52
CA LEU A 62 -1.56 3.82 11.77
C LEU A 62 -1.03 2.71 10.84
N LEU A 63 -0.74 3.07 9.59
CA LEU A 63 -0.10 2.17 8.64
C LEU A 63 1.29 1.74 9.11
N ALA A 64 2.10 2.66 9.62
CA ALA A 64 3.43 2.36 10.13
C ALA A 64 3.37 1.36 11.31
N ILE A 65 2.45 1.54 12.22
CA ILE A 65 2.24 0.63 13.35
C ILE A 65 1.80 -0.76 12.89
N SER A 66 0.91 -0.82 11.89
CA SER A 66 0.26 -2.07 11.49
C SER A 66 0.93 -2.83 10.35
N SER A 67 1.80 -2.20 9.54
CA SER A 67 2.27 -2.80 8.28
C SER A 67 3.78 -2.77 8.03
N VAL A 68 4.54 -1.83 8.60
CA VAL A 68 5.92 -1.55 8.13
C VAL A 68 6.89 -2.70 8.33
N GLY A 69 6.81 -3.45 9.42
CA GLY A 69 7.70 -4.58 9.71
C GLY A 69 7.28 -5.92 9.13
N ILE A 70 6.01 -6.04 8.71
CA ILE A 70 5.37 -7.31 8.38
C ILE A 70 6.02 -8.05 7.20
N PRO A 71 6.23 -7.42 6.03
CA PRO A 71 6.80 -8.12 4.88
C PRO A 71 8.17 -8.69 5.17
N ASN A 72 9.01 -7.96 5.91
CA ASN A 72 10.37 -8.39 6.24
C ASN A 72 10.38 -9.57 7.22
N ALA A 73 9.53 -9.53 8.26
CA ALA A 73 9.40 -10.60 9.22
C ALA A 73 8.89 -11.89 8.56
N ILE A 74 7.83 -11.80 7.76
CA ILE A 74 7.27 -12.96 7.07
C ILE A 74 8.26 -13.50 6.04
N SER A 75 8.91 -12.64 5.26
CA SER A 75 9.92 -13.04 4.28
C SER A 75 11.05 -13.83 4.91
N LYS A 76 11.54 -13.40 6.10
CA LYS A 76 12.57 -14.10 6.85
C LYS A 76 12.09 -15.48 7.27
N MET A 77 10.94 -15.56 7.96
CA MET A 77 10.39 -16.83 8.46
C MET A 77 10.10 -17.82 7.32
N VAL A 78 9.57 -17.34 6.20
CA VAL A 78 9.29 -18.17 5.03
C VAL A 78 10.59 -18.64 4.36
N SER A 79 11.59 -17.76 4.20
CA SER A 79 12.86 -18.13 3.58
C SER A 79 13.64 -19.15 4.39
N GLU A 80 13.55 -19.13 5.73
CA GLU A 80 14.14 -20.13 6.62
C GLU A 80 13.50 -21.51 6.39
N ARG A 81 12.17 -21.59 6.25
CA ARG A 81 11.47 -22.85 5.94
C ARG A 81 11.77 -23.37 4.54
N VAL A 82 11.81 -22.48 3.57
CA VAL A 82 12.17 -22.84 2.18
C VAL A 82 13.61 -23.38 2.09
N ALA A 83 14.54 -22.83 2.87
CA ALA A 83 15.91 -23.32 2.94
C ALA A 83 16.03 -24.75 3.52
N LEU A 84 15.03 -25.18 4.28
CA LEU A 84 14.91 -26.53 4.86
C LEU A 84 13.99 -27.44 4.03
N ASP A 85 13.61 -27.05 2.80
CA ASP A 85 12.64 -27.72 1.92
C ASP A 85 11.26 -27.97 2.57
N ASP A 86 10.93 -27.26 3.67
CA ASP A 86 9.65 -27.35 4.36
C ASP A 86 8.62 -26.37 3.80
N TYR A 87 8.15 -26.64 2.58
CA TYR A 87 7.12 -25.82 1.94
C TYR A 87 5.77 -25.86 2.67
N LYS A 88 5.47 -26.95 3.39
CA LYS A 88 4.24 -27.05 4.20
C LYS A 88 4.29 -26.09 5.39
N GLY A 89 5.45 -26.03 6.06
CA GLY A 89 5.71 -25.07 7.13
C GLY A 89 5.64 -23.62 6.65
N ALA A 90 6.23 -23.32 5.49
CA ALA A 90 6.15 -21.99 4.86
C ALA A 90 4.70 -21.57 4.59
N HIS A 91 3.86 -22.48 4.07
CA HIS A 91 2.45 -22.22 3.83
C HIS A 91 1.63 -22.06 5.11
N LYS A 92 1.97 -22.79 6.17
CA LYS A 92 1.35 -22.62 7.48
C LYS A 92 1.65 -21.25 8.08
N ILE A 93 2.91 -20.77 7.97
CA ILE A 93 3.30 -19.40 8.38
C ILE A 93 2.46 -18.38 7.62
N PHE A 94 2.32 -18.52 6.31
CA PHE A 94 1.50 -17.62 5.48
C PHE A 94 0.05 -17.54 5.96
N LYS A 95 -0.62 -18.68 6.16
CA LYS A 95 -2.01 -18.74 6.63
C LYS A 95 -2.19 -18.07 8.00
N THR A 96 -1.27 -18.39 8.94
CA THR A 96 -1.33 -17.83 10.29
C THR A 96 -1.09 -16.33 10.27
N ALA A 97 -0.09 -15.86 9.51
CA ALA A 97 0.18 -14.44 9.33
C ALA A 97 -1.00 -13.71 8.68
N LEU A 98 -1.59 -14.30 7.62
CA LEU A 98 -2.72 -13.71 6.92
C LEU A 98 -3.93 -13.52 7.85
N LEU A 99 -4.25 -14.51 8.67
CA LEU A 99 -5.33 -14.41 9.66
C LEU A 99 -5.03 -13.34 10.71
N LEU A 100 -3.84 -13.36 11.30
CA LEU A 100 -3.45 -12.43 12.36
C LEU A 100 -3.44 -10.98 11.84
N PHE A 101 -2.83 -10.72 10.70
CA PHE A 101 -2.75 -9.38 10.14
C PHE A 101 -4.05 -8.91 9.47
N SER A 102 -4.94 -9.81 9.07
CA SER A 102 -6.31 -9.45 8.70
C SER A 102 -7.10 -8.94 9.91
N ILE A 103 -6.95 -9.56 11.08
CA ILE A 103 -7.58 -9.08 12.31
C ILE A 103 -7.01 -7.71 12.71
N ILE A 104 -5.67 -7.55 12.71
CA ILE A 104 -5.03 -6.27 13.00
C ILE A 104 -5.49 -5.18 12.01
N GLY A 105 -5.54 -5.51 10.72
CA GLY A 105 -6.01 -4.60 9.67
C GLY A 105 -7.48 -4.19 9.87
N LEU A 106 -8.35 -5.11 10.29
CA LEU A 106 -9.74 -4.79 10.62
C LEU A 106 -9.85 -3.89 11.85
N VAL A 107 -9.09 -4.18 12.91
CA VAL A 107 -9.08 -3.36 14.13
C VAL A 107 -8.57 -1.95 13.83
N THR A 108 -7.46 -1.79 13.11
CA THR A 108 -6.92 -0.48 12.74
C THR A 108 -7.85 0.30 11.80
N THR A 109 -8.53 -0.39 10.88
CA THR A 109 -9.58 0.19 10.03
C THR A 109 -10.74 0.69 10.88
N ALA A 110 -11.23 -0.11 11.83
CA ALA A 110 -12.31 0.29 12.73
C ALA A 110 -11.90 1.49 13.61
N VAL A 111 -10.69 1.48 14.16
CA VAL A 111 -10.15 2.59 14.96
C VAL A 111 -10.12 3.89 14.15
N LEU A 112 -9.63 3.85 12.90
CA LEU A 112 -9.59 5.04 12.05
C LEU A 112 -10.99 5.48 11.61
N PHE A 113 -11.87 4.54 11.27
CA PHE A 113 -13.22 4.84 10.78
C PHE A 113 -14.11 5.46 11.85
N PHE A 114 -14.16 4.84 13.03
CA PHE A 114 -15.00 5.32 14.16
C PHE A 114 -14.30 6.43 14.95
N GLY A 115 -12.97 6.44 14.98
CA GLY A 115 -12.17 7.48 15.66
C GLY A 115 -11.93 8.73 14.82
N ALA A 116 -12.34 8.77 13.55
CA ALA A 116 -12.07 9.88 12.64
C ALA A 116 -12.50 11.25 13.21
N ASP A 117 -13.65 11.32 13.87
CA ASP A 117 -14.16 12.56 14.47
C ASP A 117 -13.29 13.00 15.65
N ILE A 118 -12.88 12.05 16.51
CA ILE A 118 -12.00 12.33 17.66
C ILE A 118 -10.64 12.83 17.18
N PHE A 119 -10.09 12.19 16.16
CA PHE A 119 -8.82 12.60 15.55
C PHE A 119 -8.93 13.99 14.92
N ALA A 120 -10.00 14.26 14.17
CA ALA A 120 -10.22 15.55 13.51
C ALA A 120 -10.39 16.69 14.51
N GLN A 121 -11.22 16.50 15.54
CA GLN A 121 -11.58 17.58 16.48
C GLN A 121 -10.53 17.80 17.57
N HIS A 122 -9.95 16.73 18.13
CA HIS A 122 -9.08 16.84 19.31
C HIS A 122 -7.58 16.87 18.97
N ILE A 123 -7.16 16.19 17.91
CA ILE A 123 -5.74 16.08 17.56
C ILE A 123 -5.37 17.10 16.47
N ILE A 124 -6.16 17.16 15.41
CA ILE A 124 -5.85 17.94 14.20
C ILE A 124 -6.46 19.34 14.29
N LYS A 125 -7.66 19.45 14.88
CA LYS A 125 -8.47 20.68 14.98
C LYS A 125 -8.76 21.32 13.60
N ILE A 126 -8.96 20.50 12.58
CA ILE A 126 -9.31 20.92 11.23
C ILE A 126 -10.58 20.17 10.82
N ASP A 127 -11.70 20.91 10.75
CA ASP A 127 -12.98 20.37 10.31
C ASP A 127 -12.90 19.98 8.84
N GLY A 128 -13.52 18.83 8.49
CA GLY A 128 -13.49 18.28 7.13
C GLY A 128 -12.47 17.16 6.91
N SER A 129 -11.38 17.08 7.68
CA SER A 129 -10.39 16.00 7.58
C SER A 129 -10.95 14.62 7.94
N GLN A 130 -12.03 14.55 8.71
CA GLN A 130 -12.73 13.33 9.09
C GLN A 130 -13.24 12.52 7.89
N TYR A 131 -13.73 13.19 6.86
CA TYR A 131 -14.21 12.53 5.64
C TYR A 131 -13.08 11.82 4.90
N VAL A 132 -11.92 12.47 4.81
CA VAL A 132 -10.71 11.89 4.21
C VAL A 132 -10.24 10.67 4.99
N MET A 133 -10.21 10.75 6.34
CA MET A 133 -9.82 9.61 7.19
C MET A 133 -10.77 8.43 7.04
N ARG A 134 -12.10 8.67 7.02
CA ARG A 134 -13.09 7.62 6.79
C ARG A 134 -12.97 6.98 5.41
N ALA A 135 -12.69 7.78 4.38
CA ALA A 135 -12.46 7.28 3.03
C ALA A 135 -11.18 6.43 2.92
N LEU A 136 -10.12 6.80 3.66
CA LEU A 136 -8.86 6.07 3.69
C LEU A 136 -8.88 4.82 4.60
N ALA A 137 -9.77 4.76 5.59
CA ALA A 137 -9.80 3.69 6.57
C ALA A 137 -9.87 2.28 5.96
N PRO A 138 -10.73 1.96 4.97
CA PRO A 138 -10.77 0.62 4.37
C PRO A 138 -9.46 0.21 3.72
N SER A 139 -8.66 1.17 3.24
CA SER A 139 -7.39 0.86 2.58
C SER A 139 -6.35 0.27 3.54
N LEU A 140 -6.42 0.56 4.85
CA LEU A 140 -5.55 -0.05 5.86
C LEU A 140 -5.67 -1.57 5.88
N PHE A 141 -6.88 -2.10 5.83
CA PHE A 141 -7.12 -3.54 5.77
C PHE A 141 -6.45 -4.17 4.54
N PHE A 142 -6.70 -3.59 3.36
CA PHE A 142 -6.13 -4.12 2.12
C PHE A 142 -4.60 -4.03 2.09
N VAL A 143 -4.01 -2.97 2.66
CA VAL A 143 -2.55 -2.83 2.75
C VAL A 143 -1.96 -3.86 3.70
N CYS A 144 -2.59 -4.14 4.85
CA CYS A 144 -2.15 -5.20 5.76
C CYS A 144 -2.12 -6.57 5.07
N VAL A 145 -3.22 -6.94 4.39
CA VAL A 145 -3.31 -8.21 3.65
C VAL A 145 -2.26 -8.27 2.53
N SER A 146 -2.12 -7.21 1.74
CA SER A 146 -1.13 -7.14 0.65
C SER A 146 0.30 -7.25 1.17
N SER A 147 0.58 -6.70 2.36
CA SER A 147 1.90 -6.78 3.00
C SER A 147 2.28 -8.21 3.36
N VAL A 148 1.33 -9.01 3.87
CA VAL A 148 1.53 -10.44 4.15
C VAL A 148 1.82 -11.21 2.87
N ILE A 149 1.03 -10.98 1.82
CA ILE A 149 1.19 -11.66 0.53
C ILE A 149 2.57 -11.32 -0.08
N ARG A 150 2.96 -10.05 -0.06
CA ARG A 150 4.29 -9.61 -0.53
C ARG A 150 5.42 -10.26 0.26
N GLY A 151 5.32 -10.31 1.60
CA GLY A 151 6.29 -10.96 2.46
C GLY A 151 6.45 -12.45 2.12
N TYR A 152 5.36 -13.15 1.89
CA TYR A 152 5.38 -14.56 1.49
C TYR A 152 6.09 -14.78 0.15
N PHE A 153 5.71 -14.07 -0.90
CA PHE A 153 6.35 -14.21 -2.21
C PHE A 153 7.83 -13.81 -2.20
N THR A 154 8.19 -12.80 -1.43
CA THR A 154 9.60 -12.42 -1.25
C THR A 154 10.38 -13.53 -0.54
N GLY A 155 9.83 -14.15 0.50
CA GLY A 155 10.42 -15.28 1.21
C GLY A 155 10.56 -16.52 0.34
N MET A 156 9.63 -16.75 -0.59
CA MET A 156 9.71 -17.80 -1.61
C MET A 156 10.71 -17.50 -2.74
N LYS A 157 11.48 -16.41 -2.64
CA LYS A 157 12.41 -15.91 -3.67
C LYS A 157 11.74 -15.58 -5.02
N ASN A 158 10.41 -15.43 -5.05
CA ASN A 158 9.66 -15.04 -6.24
C ASN A 158 9.49 -13.51 -6.29
N MET A 159 10.61 -12.83 -6.51
CA MET A 159 10.66 -11.35 -6.53
C MET A 159 9.90 -10.73 -7.71
N LYS A 160 9.77 -11.47 -8.82
CA LYS A 160 8.99 -11.01 -9.99
C LYS A 160 7.51 -10.83 -9.67
N ALA A 161 6.91 -11.75 -8.90
CA ALA A 161 5.51 -11.65 -8.52
C ALA A 161 5.27 -10.41 -7.64
N THR A 162 6.17 -10.14 -6.68
CA THR A 162 6.09 -8.95 -5.82
C THR A 162 6.22 -7.66 -6.61
N SER A 163 7.20 -7.57 -7.53
CA SER A 163 7.41 -6.40 -8.37
C SER A 163 6.23 -6.12 -9.30
N ASN A 164 5.72 -7.14 -9.98
CA ASN A 164 4.55 -7.01 -10.86
C ASN A 164 3.30 -6.56 -10.10
N SER A 165 3.08 -7.09 -8.87
CA SER A 165 1.96 -6.67 -8.03
C SER A 165 2.04 -5.20 -7.67
N GLN A 166 3.23 -4.67 -7.34
CA GLN A 166 3.41 -3.26 -6.99
C GLN A 166 3.17 -2.34 -8.18
N VAL A 167 3.65 -2.69 -9.36
CA VAL A 167 3.44 -1.91 -10.58
C VAL A 167 1.95 -1.91 -10.95
N LEU A 168 1.29 -3.08 -10.90
CA LEU A 168 -0.14 -3.20 -11.19
C LEU A 168 -0.98 -2.39 -10.19
N GLU A 169 -0.68 -2.49 -8.90
CA GLU A 169 -1.33 -1.70 -7.84
C GLU A 169 -1.22 -0.20 -8.12
N GLN A 170 -0.04 0.27 -8.51
CA GLN A 170 0.18 1.68 -8.82
C GLN A 170 -0.58 2.15 -10.07
N ILE A 171 -0.59 1.34 -11.13
CA ILE A 171 -1.35 1.64 -12.35
C ILE A 171 -2.85 1.73 -12.04
N LEU A 172 -3.39 0.74 -11.31
CA LEU A 172 -4.79 0.73 -10.91
C LEU A 172 -5.13 1.94 -10.04
N LYS A 173 -4.29 2.26 -9.06
CA LYS A 173 -4.46 3.43 -8.20
C LYS A 173 -4.50 4.73 -9.03
N CYS A 174 -3.54 4.94 -9.92
CA CYS A 174 -3.50 6.12 -10.78
C CYS A 174 -4.75 6.21 -11.65
N THR A 175 -5.11 5.12 -12.32
CA THR A 175 -6.28 5.07 -13.22
C THR A 175 -7.58 5.33 -12.47
N LEU A 176 -7.82 4.64 -11.36
CA LEU A 176 -9.04 4.81 -10.56
C LEU A 176 -9.15 6.24 -10.02
N THR A 177 -8.06 6.81 -9.51
CA THR A 177 -8.12 8.16 -8.96
C THR A 177 -8.37 9.19 -10.04
N ILE A 178 -7.74 9.09 -11.21
CA ILE A 178 -8.02 9.98 -12.34
C ILE A 178 -9.50 9.87 -12.75
N VAL A 179 -10.03 8.65 -12.88
CA VAL A 179 -11.44 8.42 -13.23
C VAL A 179 -12.37 9.04 -12.18
N PHE A 180 -12.12 8.81 -10.88
CA PHE A 180 -12.94 9.38 -9.81
C PHE A 180 -12.88 10.90 -9.77
N VAL A 181 -11.72 11.50 -10.00
CA VAL A 181 -11.58 12.97 -10.04
C VAL A 181 -12.36 13.54 -11.23
N TYR A 182 -12.24 12.94 -12.41
CA TYR A 182 -13.03 13.38 -13.58
C TYR A 182 -14.54 13.23 -13.36
N LEU A 183 -14.98 12.12 -12.74
CA LEU A 183 -16.40 11.93 -12.39
C LEU A 183 -16.86 12.98 -11.37
N SER A 184 -16.05 13.31 -10.37
CA SER A 184 -16.39 14.32 -9.37
C SER A 184 -16.51 15.71 -9.97
N ILE A 185 -15.61 16.08 -10.89
CA ILE A 185 -15.68 17.36 -11.60
C ILE A 185 -16.88 17.39 -12.54
N GLY A 186 -17.20 16.30 -13.23
CA GLY A 186 -18.37 16.19 -14.08
C GLY A 186 -19.72 16.25 -13.33
N LEU A 187 -19.74 15.81 -12.06
CA LEU A 187 -20.94 15.85 -11.20
C LEU A 187 -21.07 17.16 -10.42
N ALA A 188 -19.97 17.87 -10.18
CA ALA A 188 -19.97 19.11 -9.39
C ALA A 188 -20.94 20.18 -9.95
N PRO A 189 -21.01 20.49 -11.26
CA PRO A 189 -21.98 21.46 -11.78
C PRO A 189 -23.42 20.98 -11.67
N ALA A 190 -23.69 19.67 -11.76
CA ALA A 190 -25.03 19.11 -11.57
C ALA A 190 -25.50 19.20 -10.10
N ILE A 191 -24.57 19.06 -9.15
CA ILE A 191 -24.86 19.18 -7.71
C ILE A 191 -25.04 20.66 -7.34
N MET A 192 -24.21 21.58 -7.87
CA MET A 192 -24.37 23.01 -7.61
C MET A 192 -25.62 23.62 -8.27
N ALA A 193 -26.11 23.05 -9.35
CA ALA A 193 -27.36 23.49 -9.97
C ALA A 193 -28.63 23.02 -9.23
N SER A 194 -28.50 22.12 -8.25
CA SER A 194 -29.59 21.59 -7.43
C SER A 194 -29.77 22.32 -6.07
N TRP A 195 -28.95 23.30 -5.76
CA TRP A 195 -29.05 24.24 -4.64
C TRP A 195 -29.34 25.65 -5.14
#